data_467d62a33f1935dbda08f5d125520cb5
#
_entry.id   467d62a33f1935dbda08f5d125520cb5
#
_cell.length_a   1.000
_cell.length_b   1.000
_cell.length_c   1.000
_cell.angle_alpha   90.00
_cell.angle_beta   90.00
_cell.angle_gamma   90.00
#
_symmetry.space_group_name_H-M   'P 1'
#
loop_
_entity.id
_entity.type
_entity.pdbx_description
1 polymer ?
#
loop_
_entity_poly.entity_id
_entity_poly.type
_entity_poly.pdbx_seq_one_letter_code
_entity_poly.pdbx_strand_id
1 'polypeptide(L)'
;MAASPAATTTSTWIKPQFQQPSLNSYSNSISIKKPNNNITCSVLHYPCKKYPKDNSNAQHLNLLQKAAALALDSVEKALVSQERQHPLPKTADPRVQISGNFAPVPEKQVCQQLPVTGKVPECIQGFYVRNGANPLHEPVAGHHFFDGDGMVHGVGFQKGSVSYACRFTETNRFVQERKLGRPVFPKAIGELHGHFGIARLLLFYSRGLFGLVDPNHGTGVANAGLVYFNNRLLAMSEDDLPYHVRITPSGDLQTVGRYDFDSQLDSTMIAHPKIDPVSGELFALSYDVIKKPYLKYFRFSPDGNKSPNIEIPLDQPTMMHDFAITENFVVVPDQQVVFKLPEMIRGGSPVIYDKNKISRFGVLDKNASDASKIKWIEVEDCFCFHLWNAWEELETDEVVVIGSCMTPPDSIFNECDESLESVLSEIRLNLKTGKSTRRPIICEPEQVNLEAGMVNRNMLGRKTQFAYLALAEPWPKVSGFAKVDLSTGEVNKYIYGEQKYGGEPLFLPRDTNSEKEDDGYILAFVHDEKDWKSELQIVNAMTLELEATVHLPSRVPYGFHGTFISAKDLEKQA
;
A
#
# COMPACT_ATOMS: atom_id res chain seq x y z
N MET A 1 -12.54 45.10 -59.42
CA MET A 1 -12.91 44.21 -60.53
C MET A 1 -12.68 42.78 -60.08
N ALA A 2 -13.75 42.00 -60.16
CA ALA A 2 -13.85 40.54 -60.16
C ALA A 2 -13.42 39.76 -58.93
N ALA A 3 -14.38 39.37 -58.17
CA ALA A 3 -14.40 38.25 -57.27
C ALA A 3 -14.51 36.93 -58.04
N SER A 4 -13.94 35.86 -57.49
CA SER A 4 -14.30 34.50 -57.88
C SER A 4 -14.17 33.56 -56.64
N PRO A 5 -15.01 32.50 -56.53
CA PRO A 5 -15.50 32.03 -55.25
C PRO A 5 -14.78 30.79 -54.73
N ALA A 6 -14.90 30.60 -53.40
CA ALA A 6 -14.40 29.45 -52.65
C ALA A 6 -15.23 28.18 -52.96
N ALA A 7 -14.54 27.07 -53.19
CA ALA A 7 -15.12 25.75 -53.30
C ALA A 7 -15.09 25.05 -51.92
N THR A 8 -16.25 24.78 -51.37
CA THR A 8 -16.47 23.91 -50.21
C THR A 8 -16.48 22.44 -50.65
N THR A 9 -15.55 21.66 -50.17
CA THR A 9 -15.56 20.19 -50.30
C THR A 9 -16.07 19.57 -48.98
N THR A 10 -17.30 19.06 -49.01
CA THR A 10 -17.85 18.17 -48.01
C THR A 10 -17.37 16.76 -48.23
N SER A 11 -16.59 16.20 -47.29
CA SER A 11 -16.25 14.79 -47.26
C SER A 11 -17.30 13.99 -46.48
N THR A 12 -18.01 13.14 -47.20
CA THR A 12 -18.95 12.16 -46.66
C THR A 12 -18.18 10.90 -46.26
N TRP A 13 -18.19 10.55 -44.99
CA TRP A 13 -17.69 9.28 -44.49
C TRP A 13 -18.72 8.17 -44.71
N ILE A 14 -18.37 7.15 -45.49
CA ILE A 14 -19.17 5.95 -45.73
C ILE A 14 -18.86 4.95 -44.62
N LYS A 15 -19.89 4.55 -43.86
CA LYS A 15 -19.83 3.42 -42.92
C LYS A 15 -19.89 2.09 -43.67
N PRO A 16 -19.06 1.09 -43.38
CA PRO A 16 -19.25 -0.25 -43.92
C PRO A 16 -20.37 -0.94 -43.16
N GLN A 17 -21.38 -1.42 -43.90
CA GLN A 17 -22.41 -2.35 -43.44
C GLN A 17 -21.84 -3.77 -43.45
N PHE A 18 -21.79 -4.41 -42.29
CA PHE A 18 -21.60 -5.87 -42.22
C PHE A 18 -22.96 -6.54 -42.33
N GLN A 19 -23.14 -7.36 -43.39
CA GLN A 19 -24.26 -8.25 -43.56
C GLN A 19 -24.10 -9.51 -42.71
N GLN A 20 -25.10 -9.84 -41.90
CA GLN A 20 -25.22 -11.15 -41.23
C GLN A 20 -25.71 -12.21 -42.23
N PRO A 21 -25.14 -13.40 -42.23
CA PRO A 21 -25.73 -14.53 -42.99
C PRO A 21 -26.88 -15.16 -42.23
N SER A 22 -27.98 -15.35 -42.91
CA SER A 22 -29.18 -16.08 -42.48
C SER A 22 -28.90 -17.55 -42.28
N LEU A 23 -29.20 -18.10 -41.11
CA LEU A 23 -29.20 -19.55 -40.84
C LEU A 23 -30.60 -20.11 -41.08
N ASN A 24 -30.68 -20.98 -42.08
CA ASN A 24 -31.83 -21.82 -42.33
C ASN A 24 -31.91 -22.96 -41.31
N SER A 25 -33.12 -23.16 -40.81
CA SER A 25 -33.54 -24.22 -39.92
C SER A 25 -33.42 -25.61 -40.54
N TYR A 26 -32.71 -26.54 -39.90
CA TYR A 26 -32.98 -27.97 -39.97
C TYR A 26 -33.13 -28.52 -38.56
N SER A 27 -34.34 -28.97 -38.26
CA SER A 27 -34.69 -29.70 -37.06
C SER A 27 -34.22 -31.16 -37.20
N ASN A 28 -33.29 -31.57 -36.32
CA ASN A 28 -33.10 -32.97 -35.97
C ASN A 28 -32.93 -33.09 -34.47
N SER A 29 -33.93 -33.71 -33.85
CA SER A 29 -34.00 -34.01 -32.43
C SER A 29 -32.99 -35.12 -32.08
N ILE A 30 -31.90 -34.74 -31.41
CA ILE A 30 -31.05 -35.70 -30.69
C ILE A 30 -31.10 -35.31 -29.20
N SER A 31 -31.70 -36.19 -28.42
CA SER A 31 -31.74 -36.13 -26.96
C SER A 31 -30.35 -36.32 -26.41
N ILE A 32 -29.69 -35.22 -26.01
CA ILE A 32 -28.43 -35.26 -25.26
C ILE A 32 -28.77 -35.04 -23.79
N LYS A 33 -28.57 -36.10 -22.97
CA LYS A 33 -28.58 -35.98 -21.50
C LYS A 33 -27.55 -34.92 -21.08
N LYS A 34 -28.02 -33.90 -20.39
CA LYS A 34 -27.14 -32.92 -19.71
C LYS A 34 -26.29 -33.64 -18.68
N PRO A 35 -24.97 -33.51 -18.69
CA PRO A 35 -24.17 -33.88 -17.53
C PRO A 35 -24.45 -32.87 -16.41
N ASN A 36 -24.85 -33.38 -15.24
CA ASN A 36 -24.88 -32.65 -14.01
C ASN A 36 -23.43 -32.31 -13.60
N ASN A 37 -22.92 -31.21 -14.05
CA ASN A 37 -21.73 -30.62 -13.47
C ASN A 37 -22.17 -29.51 -12.50
N ASN A 38 -22.59 -29.95 -11.30
CA ASN A 38 -22.47 -29.09 -10.13
C ASN A 38 -20.97 -28.97 -9.83
N ILE A 39 -20.33 -27.95 -10.41
CA ILE A 39 -19.07 -27.45 -9.90
C ILE A 39 -19.44 -26.70 -8.60
N THR A 40 -19.52 -27.43 -7.50
CA THR A 40 -19.43 -26.86 -6.17
C THR A 40 -17.99 -26.34 -6.05
N CYS A 41 -17.83 -25.04 -6.25
CA CYS A 41 -16.66 -24.33 -5.79
C CYS A 41 -16.63 -24.53 -4.28
N SER A 42 -15.88 -25.53 -3.79
CA SER A 42 -15.61 -25.69 -2.38
C SER A 42 -14.74 -24.53 -1.97
N VAL A 43 -15.39 -23.46 -1.48
CA VAL A 43 -14.73 -22.46 -0.66
C VAL A 43 -14.16 -23.25 0.52
N LEU A 44 -12.85 -23.50 0.48
CA LEU A 44 -12.14 -24.08 1.60
C LEU A 44 -12.27 -23.07 2.75
N HIS A 45 -13.29 -23.28 3.59
CA HIS A 45 -13.40 -22.63 4.88
C HIS A 45 -12.22 -23.13 5.70
N TYR A 46 -11.12 -22.39 5.70
CA TYR A 46 -10.11 -22.56 6.73
C TYR A 46 -10.74 -22.05 8.03
N PRO A 47 -10.88 -22.91 9.05
CA PRO A 47 -11.39 -22.45 10.33
C PRO A 47 -10.38 -21.44 10.87
N CYS A 48 -10.77 -20.18 10.91
CA CYS A 48 -10.08 -19.15 11.69
C CYS A 48 -9.94 -19.73 13.10
N LYS A 49 -8.71 -20.01 13.55
CA LYS A 49 -8.50 -20.51 14.91
C LYS A 49 -9.07 -19.47 15.84
N LYS A 50 -10.13 -19.81 16.57
CA LYS A 50 -10.63 -18.98 17.67
C LYS A 50 -9.46 -18.87 18.64
N TYR A 51 -8.81 -17.72 18.68
CA TYR A 51 -7.86 -17.43 19.73
C TYR A 51 -8.58 -17.60 21.07
N PRO A 52 -8.02 -18.36 22.02
CA PRO A 52 -8.65 -18.52 23.33
C PRO A 52 -8.81 -17.13 23.93
N LYS A 53 -10.00 -16.83 24.43
CA LYS A 53 -10.21 -15.63 25.25
C LYS A 53 -9.18 -15.67 26.36
N ASP A 54 -8.32 -14.67 26.41
CA ASP A 54 -7.42 -14.53 27.55
C ASP A 54 -8.25 -14.14 28.79
N ASN A 55 -8.64 -15.14 29.56
CA ASN A 55 -9.45 -14.94 30.75
C ASN A 55 -8.66 -14.35 31.93
N SER A 56 -7.35 -14.12 31.78
CA SER A 56 -6.49 -13.69 32.90
C SER A 56 -6.70 -12.23 33.33
N ASN A 57 -7.40 -11.41 32.53
CA ASN A 57 -7.73 -10.01 32.84
C ASN A 57 -9.12 -9.62 32.32
N ALA A 58 -10.16 -10.38 32.67
CA ALA A 58 -11.53 -9.92 32.46
C ALA A 58 -11.70 -8.59 33.23
N GLN A 59 -11.78 -7.46 32.52
CA GLN A 59 -12.17 -6.20 33.15
C GLN A 59 -13.47 -6.43 33.90
N HIS A 60 -13.47 -6.20 35.22
CA HIS A 60 -14.68 -6.24 36.03
C HIS A 60 -15.57 -5.06 35.60
N LEU A 61 -16.33 -5.26 34.52
CA LEU A 61 -17.33 -4.29 34.08
C LEU A 61 -18.36 -4.12 35.21
N ASN A 62 -18.65 -2.87 35.55
CA ASN A 62 -19.76 -2.55 36.47
C ASN A 62 -21.11 -2.82 35.79
N LEU A 63 -22.21 -2.74 36.55
CA LEU A 63 -23.55 -3.03 36.02
C LEU A 63 -23.95 -2.12 34.86
N LEU A 64 -23.59 -0.84 34.92
CA LEU A 64 -23.86 0.13 33.84
C LEU A 64 -23.11 -0.24 32.56
N GLN A 65 -21.83 -0.56 32.67
CA GLN A 65 -21.01 -0.99 31.54
C GLN A 65 -21.51 -2.30 30.91
N LYS A 66 -21.95 -3.26 31.72
CA LYS A 66 -22.57 -4.51 31.24
C LYS A 66 -23.87 -4.23 30.46
N ALA A 67 -24.72 -3.38 31.02
CA ALA A 67 -25.97 -2.99 30.36
C ALA A 67 -25.71 -2.23 29.04
N ALA A 68 -24.76 -1.28 29.05
CA ALA A 68 -24.34 -0.55 27.84
C ALA A 68 -23.76 -1.49 26.77
N ALA A 69 -22.90 -2.43 27.15
CA ALA A 69 -22.35 -3.42 26.23
C ALA A 69 -23.43 -4.25 25.55
N LEU A 70 -24.38 -4.77 26.30
CA LEU A 70 -25.50 -5.56 25.77
C LEU A 70 -26.37 -4.73 24.80
N ALA A 71 -26.68 -3.47 25.17
CA ALA A 71 -27.49 -2.60 24.34
C ALA A 71 -26.78 -2.27 23.02
N LEU A 72 -25.50 -1.83 23.08
CA LEU A 72 -24.70 -1.49 21.90
C LEU A 72 -24.45 -2.71 20.99
N ASP A 73 -24.23 -3.90 21.57
CA ASP A 73 -24.09 -5.14 20.82
C ASP A 73 -25.39 -5.56 20.13
N SER A 74 -26.54 -5.28 20.73
CA SER A 74 -27.83 -5.53 20.11
C SER A 74 -28.09 -4.59 18.91
N VAL A 75 -27.74 -3.31 19.07
CA VAL A 75 -27.81 -2.33 17.98
C VAL A 75 -26.86 -2.72 16.84
N GLU A 76 -25.63 -3.10 17.14
CA GLU A 76 -24.67 -3.55 16.13
C GLU A 76 -25.15 -4.78 15.35
N LYS A 77 -25.70 -5.77 16.04
CA LYS A 77 -26.27 -6.97 15.40
C LYS A 77 -27.41 -6.61 14.45
N ALA A 78 -28.29 -5.68 14.84
CA ALA A 78 -29.36 -5.20 13.98
C ALA A 78 -28.82 -4.45 12.76
N LEU A 79 -27.81 -3.58 12.96
CA LEU A 79 -27.13 -2.85 11.90
C LEU A 79 -26.51 -3.80 10.86
N VAL A 80 -25.73 -4.77 11.31
CA VAL A 80 -25.09 -5.79 10.46
C VAL A 80 -26.13 -6.63 9.72
N SER A 81 -27.23 -7.02 10.40
CA SER A 81 -28.32 -7.78 9.77
C SER A 81 -29.00 -6.99 8.65
N GLN A 82 -29.17 -5.69 8.83
CA GLN A 82 -29.76 -4.82 7.82
C GLN A 82 -28.78 -4.59 6.66
N GLU A 83 -27.51 -4.33 6.94
CA GLU A 83 -26.48 -4.12 5.92
C GLU A 83 -26.30 -5.33 5.00
N ARG A 84 -26.35 -6.55 5.57
CA ARG A 84 -26.25 -7.81 4.80
C ARG A 84 -27.39 -8.03 3.80
N GLN A 85 -28.46 -7.25 3.86
CA GLN A 85 -29.54 -7.29 2.86
C GLN A 85 -29.17 -6.55 1.57
N HIS A 86 -28.10 -5.77 1.60
CA HIS A 86 -27.59 -5.02 0.45
C HIS A 86 -26.27 -5.62 -0.02
N PRO A 87 -26.06 -5.73 -1.35
CA PRO A 87 -24.78 -6.19 -1.89
C PRO A 87 -23.70 -5.15 -1.56
N LEU A 88 -22.53 -5.64 -1.13
CA LEU A 88 -21.34 -4.80 -0.98
C LEU A 88 -20.68 -4.60 -2.35
N PRO A 89 -20.07 -3.43 -2.62
CA PRO A 89 -19.22 -3.24 -3.79
C PRO A 89 -18.01 -4.18 -3.70
N LYS A 90 -17.44 -4.57 -4.84
CA LYS A 90 -16.29 -5.50 -4.89
C LYS A 90 -15.11 -5.00 -4.05
N THR A 91 -14.91 -3.68 -3.97
CA THR A 91 -13.87 -3.04 -3.16
C THR A 91 -14.09 -3.14 -1.64
N ALA A 92 -15.26 -3.57 -1.20
CA ALA A 92 -15.60 -3.77 0.21
C ALA A 92 -16.15 -5.16 0.52
N ASP A 93 -16.29 -6.05 -0.47
CA ASP A 93 -16.78 -7.41 -0.25
C ASP A 93 -15.64 -8.32 0.26
N PRO A 94 -15.66 -8.79 1.51
CA PRO A 94 -14.62 -9.65 2.02
C PRO A 94 -14.45 -10.95 1.25
N ARG A 95 -15.50 -11.44 0.55
CA ARG A 95 -15.41 -12.63 -0.31
C ARG A 95 -14.53 -12.40 -1.54
N VAL A 96 -14.28 -11.13 -1.89
CA VAL A 96 -13.37 -10.73 -2.97
C VAL A 96 -12.04 -10.27 -2.38
N GLN A 97 -12.09 -9.35 -1.41
CA GLN A 97 -10.95 -8.62 -0.92
C GLN A 97 -9.94 -9.45 -0.12
N ILE A 98 -10.41 -10.49 0.58
CA ILE A 98 -9.55 -11.41 1.36
C ILE A 98 -9.72 -12.86 0.89
N SER A 99 -9.94 -13.06 -0.40
CA SER A 99 -9.98 -14.37 -1.04
C SER A 99 -8.59 -14.80 -1.55
N GLY A 100 -8.44 -16.10 -1.84
CA GLY A 100 -7.17 -16.63 -2.36
C GLY A 100 -6.00 -16.34 -1.42
N ASN A 101 -4.88 -15.86 -1.95
CA ASN A 101 -3.71 -15.54 -1.13
C ASN A 101 -3.79 -14.19 -0.39
N PHE A 102 -4.87 -13.43 -0.52
CA PHE A 102 -5.18 -12.31 0.38
C PHE A 102 -5.77 -12.77 1.72
N ALA A 103 -6.19 -14.04 1.82
CA ALA A 103 -6.76 -14.58 3.04
C ALA A 103 -5.74 -14.58 4.20
N PRO A 104 -6.20 -14.37 5.46
CA PRO A 104 -5.31 -14.29 6.61
C PRO A 104 -4.60 -15.63 6.90
N VAL A 105 -3.46 -15.51 7.61
CA VAL A 105 -2.68 -16.63 8.14
C VAL A 105 -2.49 -16.50 9.65
N PRO A 106 -2.28 -17.60 10.37
CA PRO A 106 -1.85 -17.55 11.77
C PRO A 106 -0.39 -17.13 11.89
N GLU A 107 -0.01 -16.58 13.04
CA GLU A 107 1.39 -16.37 13.40
C GLU A 107 2.21 -17.65 13.29
N LYS A 108 3.49 -17.50 12.93
CA LYS A 108 4.46 -18.58 12.87
C LYS A 108 5.63 -18.28 13.78
N GLN A 109 5.90 -19.18 14.70
CA GLN A 109 7.14 -19.14 15.50
C GLN A 109 8.35 -19.31 14.61
N VAL A 110 9.51 -18.90 15.12
CA VAL A 110 10.77 -18.98 14.39
C VAL A 110 11.02 -20.41 13.91
N CYS A 111 11.17 -20.55 12.61
CA CYS A 111 11.64 -21.77 11.95
C CYS A 111 13.06 -21.51 11.47
N GLN A 112 14.00 -22.33 11.94
CA GLN A 112 15.41 -22.25 11.57
C GLN A 112 15.76 -23.22 10.44
N GLN A 113 16.87 -22.98 9.74
CA GLN A 113 17.42 -23.88 8.73
C GLN A 113 16.42 -24.20 7.60
N LEU A 114 15.82 -23.15 7.04
CA LEU A 114 14.89 -23.34 5.92
C LEU A 114 15.59 -23.97 4.71
N PRO A 115 14.88 -24.83 3.96
CA PRO A 115 15.38 -25.36 2.70
C PRO A 115 15.63 -24.23 1.69
N VAL A 116 16.77 -24.29 1.00
CA VAL A 116 17.16 -23.34 -0.05
C VAL A 116 17.52 -24.12 -1.30
N THR A 117 16.98 -23.69 -2.44
CA THR A 117 17.42 -24.11 -3.78
C THR A 117 18.31 -23.01 -4.35
N GLY A 118 19.43 -23.35 -4.97
CA GLY A 118 20.44 -22.39 -5.38
C GLY A 118 21.38 -21.97 -4.24
N LYS A 119 22.03 -20.84 -4.36
CA LYS A 119 22.99 -20.35 -3.34
C LYS A 119 22.61 -18.92 -2.94
N VAL A 120 22.27 -18.70 -1.66
CA VAL A 120 22.09 -17.34 -1.14
C VAL A 120 23.44 -16.61 -1.25
N PRO A 121 23.47 -15.41 -1.86
CA PRO A 121 24.68 -14.59 -1.95
C PRO A 121 25.25 -14.26 -0.56
N GLU A 122 26.57 -14.40 -0.41
CA GLU A 122 27.25 -14.24 0.89
C GLU A 122 27.15 -12.84 1.49
N CYS A 123 26.95 -11.83 0.64
CA CYS A 123 26.73 -10.44 1.07
C CYS A 123 25.36 -10.21 1.70
N ILE A 124 24.37 -11.09 1.49
CA ILE A 124 23.04 -10.97 2.11
C ILE A 124 23.14 -11.49 3.54
N GLN A 125 23.40 -10.58 4.47
CA GLN A 125 23.48 -10.84 5.91
C GLN A 125 22.59 -9.83 6.64
N GLY A 126 21.58 -10.32 7.37
CA GLY A 126 20.60 -9.46 8.05
C GLY A 126 19.20 -10.03 8.01
N PHE A 127 18.22 -9.17 7.93
CA PHE A 127 16.81 -9.55 8.03
C PHE A 127 15.97 -8.82 6.98
N TYR A 128 15.32 -9.57 6.11
CA TYR A 128 14.29 -9.05 5.21
C TYR A 128 12.95 -9.10 5.90
N VAL A 129 12.24 -7.98 5.96
CA VAL A 129 10.90 -7.88 6.54
C VAL A 129 9.92 -7.27 5.54
N ARG A 130 8.69 -7.78 5.55
CA ARG A 130 7.58 -7.24 4.77
C ARG A 130 6.32 -7.16 5.62
N ASN A 131 5.61 -6.03 5.52
CA ASN A 131 4.34 -5.79 6.18
C ASN A 131 3.16 -6.21 5.28
N GLY A 132 2.02 -6.43 5.90
CA GLY A 132 0.79 -6.71 5.16
C GLY A 132 -0.42 -6.75 6.07
N ALA A 133 -1.58 -6.61 5.46
CA ALA A 133 -2.86 -6.70 6.15
C ALA A 133 -3.23 -8.16 6.39
N ASN A 134 -3.56 -8.50 7.63
CA ASN A 134 -3.95 -9.85 8.05
C ASN A 134 -5.04 -9.74 9.12
N PRO A 135 -6.33 -9.75 8.75
CA PRO A 135 -7.38 -9.55 9.73
C PRO A 135 -7.35 -10.61 10.83
N LEU A 136 -7.32 -10.15 12.10
CA LEU A 136 -7.36 -11.03 13.29
C LEU A 136 -8.68 -11.78 13.40
N HIS A 137 -9.77 -11.11 13.08
CA HIS A 137 -11.14 -11.64 13.14
C HIS A 137 -11.78 -11.65 11.76
N GLU A 138 -12.66 -12.63 11.54
CA GLU A 138 -13.48 -12.66 10.32
C GLU A 138 -14.31 -11.37 10.22
N PRO A 139 -14.30 -10.68 9.07
CA PRO A 139 -15.10 -9.49 8.88
C PRO A 139 -16.60 -9.76 9.04
N VAL A 140 -17.26 -8.92 9.82
CA VAL A 140 -18.73 -9.03 10.05
C VAL A 140 -19.53 -8.24 9.02
N ALA A 141 -18.87 -7.31 8.33
CA ALA A 141 -19.42 -6.40 7.33
C ALA A 141 -18.40 -6.17 6.21
N GLY A 142 -18.37 -4.95 5.62
CA GLY A 142 -17.40 -4.60 4.61
C GLY A 142 -15.94 -4.75 5.06
N HIS A 143 -15.06 -5.08 4.12
CA HIS A 143 -13.63 -5.19 4.35
C HIS A 143 -12.87 -4.96 3.05
N HIS A 144 -11.92 -4.06 3.07
CA HIS A 144 -10.98 -3.84 1.99
C HIS A 144 -9.65 -4.54 2.31
N PHE A 145 -8.88 -4.95 1.31
CA PHE A 145 -7.59 -5.65 1.55
C PHE A 145 -6.56 -4.78 2.32
N PHE A 146 -6.80 -3.46 2.43
CA PHE A 146 -6.00 -2.57 3.28
C PHE A 146 -6.44 -2.56 4.76
N ASP A 147 -7.61 -3.07 5.11
CA ASP A 147 -8.18 -2.89 6.46
C ASP A 147 -7.71 -3.90 7.51
N GLY A 148 -6.92 -4.91 7.14
CA GLY A 148 -6.47 -5.96 8.05
C GLY A 148 -5.42 -5.48 9.04
N ASP A 149 -5.32 -6.16 10.20
CA ASP A 149 -4.29 -5.88 11.19
C ASP A 149 -2.89 -6.13 10.61
N GLY A 150 -1.91 -5.33 11.02
CA GLY A 150 -0.54 -5.45 10.55
C GLY A 150 0.10 -6.77 10.97
N MET A 151 0.64 -7.50 9.99
CA MET A 151 1.45 -8.69 10.22
C MET A 151 2.79 -8.55 9.50
N VAL A 152 3.88 -8.63 10.26
CA VAL A 152 5.23 -8.58 9.72
C VAL A 152 5.72 -10.01 9.48
N HIS A 153 6.15 -10.27 8.25
CA HIS A 153 6.81 -11.51 7.82
C HIS A 153 8.30 -11.24 7.70
N GLY A 154 9.13 -12.04 8.34
CA GLY A 154 10.57 -11.83 8.38
C GLY A 154 11.38 -13.05 7.98
N VAL A 155 12.41 -12.85 7.15
CA VAL A 155 13.40 -13.86 6.76
C VAL A 155 14.77 -13.41 7.21
N GLY A 156 15.40 -14.16 8.09
CA GLY A 156 16.76 -13.91 8.60
C GLY A 156 17.80 -14.67 7.81
N PHE A 157 18.91 -14.00 7.48
CA PHE A 157 20.06 -14.56 6.81
C PHE A 157 21.29 -14.41 7.71
N GLN A 158 21.80 -15.50 8.21
CA GLN A 158 22.93 -15.49 9.12
C GLN A 158 23.90 -16.65 8.84
N LYS A 159 25.10 -16.35 8.38
CA LYS A 159 26.18 -17.32 8.15
C LYS A 159 25.73 -18.55 7.33
N GLY A 160 24.97 -18.33 6.27
CA GLY A 160 24.47 -19.38 5.39
C GLY A 160 23.24 -20.13 5.91
N SER A 161 22.75 -19.84 7.11
CA SER A 161 21.47 -20.32 7.62
C SER A 161 20.37 -19.32 7.34
N VAL A 162 19.19 -19.82 6.99
CA VAL A 162 18.01 -18.99 6.74
C VAL A 162 16.91 -19.35 7.74
N SER A 163 16.28 -18.34 8.32
CA SER A 163 15.16 -18.47 9.26
C SER A 163 13.94 -17.69 8.81
N TYR A 164 12.78 -18.04 9.36
CA TYR A 164 11.52 -17.32 9.08
C TYR A 164 10.66 -17.24 10.34
N ALA A 165 10.01 -16.10 10.52
CA ALA A 165 8.94 -15.89 11.50
C ALA A 165 7.90 -14.92 10.94
N CYS A 166 6.66 -14.99 11.45
CA CYS A 166 5.69 -13.92 11.24
C CYS A 166 4.89 -13.66 12.51
N ARG A 167 4.65 -12.37 12.78
CA ARG A 167 3.94 -11.88 13.97
C ARG A 167 3.02 -10.74 13.62
N PHE A 168 1.89 -10.68 14.29
CA PHE A 168 1.10 -9.45 14.31
C PHE A 168 1.88 -8.31 14.96
N THR A 169 1.71 -7.11 14.44
CA THR A 169 2.04 -5.89 15.19
C THR A 169 0.95 -5.69 16.24
N GLU A 170 1.31 -5.81 17.52
CA GLU A 170 0.36 -5.68 18.63
C GLU A 170 -0.02 -4.21 18.85
N THR A 171 -0.83 -3.66 17.92
CA THR A 171 -1.38 -2.31 18.04
C THR A 171 -2.39 -2.22 19.16
N ASN A 172 -2.71 -1.01 19.63
CA ASN A 172 -3.76 -0.81 20.63
C ASN A 172 -5.11 -1.42 20.20
N ARG A 173 -5.48 -1.23 18.92
CA ARG A 173 -6.65 -1.86 18.31
C ARG A 173 -6.57 -3.38 18.39
N PHE A 174 -5.50 -3.99 17.90
CA PHE A 174 -5.27 -5.44 17.89
C PHE A 174 -5.40 -6.04 19.29
N VAL A 175 -4.74 -5.44 20.30
CA VAL A 175 -4.77 -5.94 21.68
C VAL A 175 -6.18 -5.90 22.25
N GLN A 176 -6.94 -4.84 22.00
CA GLN A 176 -8.32 -4.72 22.48
C GLN A 176 -9.26 -5.71 21.78
N GLU A 177 -9.20 -5.83 20.45
CA GLU A 177 -10.03 -6.77 19.69
C GLU A 177 -9.72 -8.23 20.02
N ARG A 178 -8.42 -8.57 20.20
CA ARG A 178 -7.99 -9.90 20.68
C ARG A 178 -8.60 -10.22 22.05
N LYS A 179 -8.56 -9.27 22.99
CA LYS A 179 -9.15 -9.44 24.34
C LYS A 179 -10.67 -9.58 24.30
N LEU A 180 -11.35 -8.83 23.44
CA LEU A 180 -12.80 -8.87 23.28
C LEU A 180 -13.27 -10.11 22.49
N GLY A 181 -12.37 -10.74 21.71
CA GLY A 181 -12.66 -11.89 20.86
C GLY A 181 -13.53 -11.55 19.64
N ARG A 182 -13.56 -10.30 19.22
CA ARG A 182 -14.34 -9.81 18.06
C ARG A 182 -13.86 -8.44 17.58
N PRO A 183 -14.13 -8.07 16.31
CA PRO A 183 -13.85 -6.74 15.81
C PRO A 183 -14.79 -5.71 16.48
N VAL A 184 -14.27 -4.55 16.82
CA VAL A 184 -15.03 -3.42 17.42
C VAL A 184 -14.57 -2.07 16.87
N PHE A 185 -13.39 -1.98 16.31
CA PHE A 185 -12.88 -0.77 15.65
C PHE A 185 -13.38 -0.72 14.20
N PRO A 186 -13.95 0.41 13.75
CA PRO A 186 -14.40 0.55 12.36
C PRO A 186 -13.24 0.38 11.39
N LYS A 187 -13.51 -0.21 10.24
CA LYS A 187 -12.54 -0.34 9.16
C LYS A 187 -12.63 0.87 8.24
N ALA A 188 -11.48 1.53 8.05
CA ALA A 188 -11.44 2.84 7.42
C ALA A 188 -11.97 2.84 5.98
N ILE A 189 -11.72 1.78 5.21
CA ILE A 189 -12.09 1.71 3.80
C ILE A 189 -13.33 0.83 3.60
N GLY A 190 -13.35 -0.39 4.13
CA GLY A 190 -14.44 -1.34 3.85
C GLY A 190 -15.75 -1.06 4.58
N GLU A 191 -15.73 -0.37 5.74
CA GLU A 191 -16.93 -0.18 6.56
C GLU A 191 -17.43 1.27 6.63
N LEU A 192 -16.59 2.28 6.37
CA LEU A 192 -16.97 3.69 6.55
C LEU A 192 -17.66 4.27 5.31
N HIS A 193 -18.69 3.58 4.82
CA HIS A 193 -19.52 4.03 3.70
C HIS A 193 -20.94 4.39 4.17
N GLY A 194 -21.48 5.49 3.63
CA GLY A 194 -22.86 5.90 3.81
C GLY A 194 -23.36 5.94 5.25
N HIS A 195 -24.64 5.71 5.42
CA HIS A 195 -25.29 5.76 6.74
C HIS A 195 -24.84 4.63 7.68
N PHE A 196 -24.50 3.46 7.14
CA PHE A 196 -23.98 2.34 7.95
C PHE A 196 -22.62 2.71 8.54
N GLY A 197 -21.74 3.36 7.78
CA GLY A 197 -20.45 3.86 8.28
C GLY A 197 -20.61 4.89 9.40
N ILE A 198 -21.55 5.84 9.26
CA ILE A 198 -21.86 6.80 10.32
C ILE A 198 -22.35 6.09 11.58
N ALA A 199 -23.26 5.12 11.44
CA ALA A 199 -23.78 4.35 12.57
C ALA A 199 -22.66 3.56 13.30
N ARG A 200 -21.69 3.00 12.56
CA ARG A 200 -20.52 2.31 13.13
C ARG A 200 -19.62 3.26 13.92
N LEU A 201 -19.35 4.45 13.39
CA LEU A 201 -18.59 5.47 14.12
C LEU A 201 -19.30 5.85 15.44
N LEU A 202 -20.61 6.07 15.40
CA LEU A 202 -21.38 6.37 16.59
C LEU A 202 -21.35 5.23 17.62
N LEU A 203 -21.46 3.98 17.19
CA LEU A 203 -21.34 2.80 18.06
C LEU A 203 -19.94 2.71 18.69
N PHE A 204 -18.90 2.93 17.91
CA PHE A 204 -17.50 2.90 18.38
C PHE A 204 -17.26 3.96 19.46
N TYR A 205 -17.59 5.23 19.18
CA TYR A 205 -17.42 6.30 20.14
C TYR A 205 -18.32 6.13 21.38
N SER A 206 -19.53 5.59 21.22
CA SER A 206 -20.37 5.25 22.35
C SER A 206 -19.73 4.19 23.24
N ARG A 207 -19.10 3.16 22.67
CA ARG A 207 -18.32 2.19 23.46
C ARG A 207 -17.17 2.87 24.20
N GLY A 208 -16.50 3.83 23.59
CA GLY A 208 -15.47 4.65 24.25
C GLY A 208 -15.99 5.42 25.44
N LEU A 209 -17.13 6.09 25.30
CA LEU A 209 -17.77 6.85 26.38
C LEU A 209 -18.14 5.99 27.60
N PHE A 210 -18.53 4.72 27.38
CA PHE A 210 -18.79 3.77 28.46
C PHE A 210 -17.53 3.03 28.97
N GLY A 211 -16.34 3.36 28.42
CA GLY A 211 -15.09 2.70 28.79
C GLY A 211 -15.03 1.22 28.40
N LEU A 212 -15.76 0.82 27.37
CA LEU A 212 -15.74 -0.54 26.82
C LEU A 212 -14.62 -0.76 25.81
N VAL A 213 -14.16 0.31 25.19
CA VAL A 213 -12.97 0.40 24.33
C VAL A 213 -12.23 1.71 24.64
N ASP A 214 -10.95 1.73 24.33
CA ASP A 214 -10.14 2.94 24.45
C ASP A 214 -9.71 3.43 23.06
N PRO A 215 -10.35 4.49 22.54
CA PRO A 215 -10.00 5.07 21.24
C PRO A 215 -8.79 6.03 21.32
N ASN A 216 -8.33 6.41 22.52
CA ASN A 216 -7.35 7.51 22.68
C ASN A 216 -5.90 7.08 22.48
N HIS A 217 -5.61 5.78 22.59
CA HIS A 217 -4.26 5.22 22.42
C HIS A 217 -3.99 4.71 21.00
N GLY A 218 -4.67 5.27 20.00
CA GLY A 218 -4.51 4.94 18.58
C GLY A 218 -5.53 3.91 18.08
N THR A 219 -5.87 4.06 16.82
CA THR A 219 -6.84 3.22 16.10
C THR A 219 -6.24 2.49 14.90
N GLY A 220 -4.96 2.77 14.61
CA GLY A 220 -4.27 2.29 13.44
C GLY A 220 -3.93 0.81 13.47
N VAL A 221 -3.70 0.28 12.28
CA VAL A 221 -3.44 -1.14 12.01
C VAL A 221 -1.95 -1.46 11.84
N ALA A 222 -1.09 -0.46 11.59
CA ALA A 222 0.35 -0.59 11.37
C ALA A 222 0.72 -1.64 10.30
N ASN A 223 -0.02 -1.70 9.19
CA ASN A 223 0.05 -2.78 8.22
C ASN A 223 0.74 -2.41 6.89
N ALA A 224 1.06 -1.12 6.66
CA ALA A 224 1.51 -0.63 5.37
C ALA A 224 3.05 -0.53 5.29
N GLY A 225 3.66 0.53 5.81
CA GLY A 225 5.08 0.80 5.68
C GLY A 225 5.94 0.11 6.73
N LEU A 226 7.21 -0.12 6.36
CA LEU A 226 8.29 -0.53 7.26
C LEU A 226 9.52 0.33 6.98
N VAL A 227 10.06 0.95 8.01
CA VAL A 227 11.31 1.70 7.92
C VAL A 227 12.22 1.36 9.11
N TYR A 228 13.51 1.21 8.84
CA TYR A 228 14.51 1.13 9.92
C TYR A 228 15.15 2.50 10.10
N PHE A 229 14.90 3.11 11.24
CA PHE A 229 15.38 4.46 11.55
C PHE A 229 15.71 4.58 13.03
N ASN A 230 16.75 5.33 13.37
CA ASN A 230 17.19 5.54 14.74
C ASN A 230 17.26 4.22 15.54
N ASN A 231 17.91 3.21 14.96
CA ASN A 231 18.08 1.86 15.51
C ASN A 231 16.76 1.14 15.85
N ARG A 232 15.66 1.47 15.20
CA ARG A 232 14.34 0.85 15.41
C ARG A 232 13.69 0.48 14.08
N LEU A 233 13.12 -0.71 14.02
CA LEU A 233 12.19 -1.05 12.96
C LEU A 233 10.81 -0.51 13.32
N LEU A 234 10.27 0.35 12.48
CA LEU A 234 8.98 1.01 12.65
C LEU A 234 7.97 0.45 11.65
N ALA A 235 6.87 -0.10 12.17
CA ALA A 235 5.71 -0.52 11.38
C ALA A 235 4.64 0.59 11.43
N MET A 236 4.09 0.95 10.27
CA MET A 236 3.27 2.15 10.12
C MET A 236 2.00 1.88 9.32
N SER A 237 0.99 2.65 9.67
CA SER A 237 -0.18 2.98 8.85
C SER A 237 -0.39 4.50 8.97
N GLU A 238 -1.18 5.09 8.09
CA GLU A 238 -1.28 6.56 8.00
C GLU A 238 -2.15 7.18 9.09
N ASP A 239 -2.87 6.36 9.83
CA ASP A 239 -3.92 6.72 10.78
C ASP A 239 -3.45 6.66 12.25
N ASP A 240 -2.17 6.39 12.51
CA ASP A 240 -1.61 6.30 13.86
C ASP A 240 -0.15 6.74 13.93
N LEU A 241 0.43 6.68 15.13
CA LEU A 241 1.87 6.71 15.36
C LEU A 241 2.50 5.39 14.88
N PRO A 242 3.80 5.39 14.53
CA PRO A 242 4.54 4.16 14.28
C PRO A 242 4.54 3.20 15.48
N TYR A 243 4.67 1.91 15.19
CA TYR A 243 4.91 0.88 16.19
C TYR A 243 6.33 0.33 16.06
N HIS A 244 7.08 0.34 17.17
CA HIS A 244 8.40 -0.25 17.23
C HIS A 244 8.28 -1.78 17.29
N VAL A 245 8.85 -2.45 16.30
CA VAL A 245 8.99 -3.91 16.23
C VAL A 245 10.46 -4.27 16.38
N ARG A 246 10.78 -5.14 17.32
CA ARG A 246 12.15 -5.63 17.56
C ARG A 246 12.34 -7.00 16.92
N ILE A 247 13.47 -7.20 16.27
CA ILE A 247 13.93 -8.51 15.83
C ILE A 247 14.79 -9.10 16.94
N THR A 248 14.34 -10.19 17.54
CA THR A 248 15.06 -10.83 18.64
C THR A 248 16.31 -11.57 18.15
N PRO A 249 17.28 -11.89 19.02
CA PRO A 249 18.46 -12.67 18.63
C PRO A 249 18.13 -14.06 18.05
N SER A 250 16.95 -14.61 18.36
CA SER A 250 16.48 -15.86 17.76
C SER A 250 15.86 -15.69 16.38
N GLY A 251 15.69 -14.45 15.90
CA GLY A 251 15.00 -14.13 14.64
C GLY A 251 13.48 -14.04 14.76
N ASP A 252 12.92 -13.91 15.98
CA ASP A 252 11.52 -13.64 16.19
C ASP A 252 11.23 -12.13 16.12
N LEU A 253 9.97 -11.78 15.90
CA LEU A 253 9.48 -10.41 15.80
C LEU A 253 8.66 -10.09 17.05
N GLN A 254 9.00 -9.02 17.74
CA GLN A 254 8.33 -8.59 18.96
C GLN A 254 7.89 -7.14 18.87
N THR A 255 6.62 -6.85 19.02
CA THR A 255 6.15 -5.48 19.20
C THR A 255 6.61 -4.95 20.55
N VAL A 256 7.39 -3.88 20.56
CA VAL A 256 7.79 -3.16 21.78
C VAL A 256 6.68 -2.23 22.22
N GLY A 257 6.05 -1.52 21.27
CA GLY A 257 4.93 -0.64 21.52
C GLY A 257 4.82 0.49 20.50
N ARG A 258 3.85 1.34 20.71
CA ARG A 258 3.61 2.58 19.97
C ARG A 258 4.77 3.55 20.25
N TYR A 259 5.33 4.17 19.21
CA TYR A 259 6.54 4.96 19.32
C TYR A 259 6.29 6.42 18.90
N ASP A 260 6.45 7.32 19.85
CA ASP A 260 6.19 8.75 19.72
C ASP A 260 7.48 9.60 19.67
N PHE A 261 8.62 8.95 19.42
CA PHE A 261 9.94 9.59 19.42
C PHE A 261 10.23 10.38 20.71
N ASP A 262 10.04 9.73 21.85
CA ASP A 262 10.23 10.29 23.19
C ASP A 262 9.33 11.53 23.43
N SER A 263 8.05 11.40 23.08
CA SER A 263 7.01 12.45 23.19
C SER A 263 7.19 13.65 22.26
N GLN A 264 7.99 13.52 21.19
CA GLN A 264 8.17 14.57 20.20
C GLN A 264 7.13 14.51 19.06
N LEU A 265 6.52 13.34 18.82
CA LEU A 265 5.50 13.14 17.79
C LEU A 265 4.13 12.99 18.44
N ASP A 266 3.29 14.00 18.26
CA ASP A 266 1.94 14.12 18.81
C ASP A 266 0.82 13.92 17.77
N SER A 267 1.19 13.56 16.54
CA SER A 267 0.28 13.36 15.42
C SER A 267 0.55 12.05 14.71
N THR A 268 -0.37 11.63 13.84
CA THR A 268 -0.14 10.50 12.94
C THR A 268 1.08 10.72 12.06
N MET A 269 1.64 9.67 11.50
CA MET A 269 2.76 9.74 10.56
C MET A 269 2.46 8.90 9.33
N ILE A 270 2.74 9.46 8.16
CA ILE A 270 2.60 8.79 6.86
C ILE A 270 3.35 7.45 6.85
N ALA A 271 2.81 6.47 6.11
CA ALA A 271 3.43 5.14 6.01
C ALA A 271 4.68 5.09 5.11
N HIS A 272 4.93 6.17 4.35
CA HIS A 272 6.05 6.30 3.40
C HIS A 272 7.02 7.43 3.75
N PRO A 273 7.59 7.48 4.97
CA PRO A 273 8.62 8.47 5.26
C PRO A 273 9.84 8.23 4.36
N LYS A 274 10.56 9.30 4.05
CA LYS A 274 11.74 9.24 3.20
C LYS A 274 13.00 9.46 4.04
N ILE A 275 14.00 8.59 3.89
CA ILE A 275 15.31 8.77 4.53
C ILE A 275 16.29 9.26 3.47
N ASP A 276 16.86 10.43 3.66
CA ASP A 276 17.94 10.92 2.78
C ASP A 276 19.19 10.07 3.02
N PRO A 277 19.73 9.41 1.99
CA PRO A 277 20.86 8.48 2.16
C PRO A 277 22.18 9.16 2.56
N VAL A 278 22.28 10.48 2.39
CA VAL A 278 23.50 11.25 2.73
C VAL A 278 23.42 11.84 4.12
N SER A 279 22.32 12.55 4.43
CA SER A 279 22.17 13.16 5.77
C SER A 279 21.68 12.17 6.83
N GLY A 280 21.04 11.08 6.43
CA GLY A 280 20.39 10.12 7.32
C GLY A 280 19.15 10.67 8.01
N GLU A 281 18.68 11.87 7.64
CA GLU A 281 17.45 12.46 8.16
C GLU A 281 16.23 11.73 7.61
N LEU A 282 15.22 11.58 8.45
CA LEU A 282 13.91 11.06 8.05
C LEU A 282 12.94 12.21 7.85
N PHE A 283 12.33 12.27 6.69
CA PHE A 283 11.31 13.23 6.29
C PHE A 283 9.94 12.58 6.32
N ALA A 284 8.94 13.27 6.88
CA ALA A 284 7.61 12.72 7.06
C ALA A 284 6.51 13.77 6.92
N LEU A 285 5.32 13.27 6.61
CA LEU A 285 4.07 14.02 6.62
C LEU A 285 3.13 13.47 7.69
N SER A 286 2.23 14.30 8.17
CA SER A 286 1.05 13.93 8.94
C SER A 286 -0.14 14.62 8.33
N TYR A 287 -1.25 13.89 8.16
CA TYR A 287 -2.47 14.52 7.67
C TYR A 287 -3.68 14.23 8.55
N ASP A 288 -4.64 15.16 8.53
CA ASP A 288 -5.91 15.06 9.23
C ASP A 288 -7.04 15.33 8.23
N VAL A 289 -8.00 14.42 8.13
CA VAL A 289 -9.11 14.53 7.18
C VAL A 289 -10.29 15.34 7.72
N ILE A 290 -10.23 15.75 8.99
CA ILE A 290 -11.31 16.44 9.69
C ILE A 290 -10.94 17.87 10.05
N LYS A 291 -9.74 18.08 10.61
CA LYS A 291 -9.31 19.36 11.21
C LYS A 291 -8.17 19.98 10.43
N LYS A 292 -8.23 21.30 10.25
CA LYS A 292 -7.09 22.09 9.75
C LYS A 292 -6.04 22.26 10.87
N PRO A 293 -4.75 22.30 10.53
CA PRO A 293 -4.18 22.09 9.20
C PRO A 293 -4.35 20.66 8.74
N TYR A 294 -4.80 20.46 7.49
CA TYR A 294 -5.01 19.12 6.92
C TYR A 294 -3.70 18.38 6.67
N LEU A 295 -2.59 19.10 6.53
CA LEU A 295 -1.29 18.51 6.24
C LEU A 295 -0.20 19.24 7.01
N LYS A 296 0.71 18.46 7.61
CA LYS A 296 1.92 18.93 8.29
C LYS A 296 3.12 18.20 7.71
N TYR A 297 4.21 18.93 7.56
CA TYR A 297 5.51 18.40 7.21
C TYR A 297 6.47 18.57 8.38
N PHE A 298 7.31 17.58 8.64
CA PHE A 298 8.37 17.59 9.64
C PHE A 298 9.47 16.61 9.29
N ARG A 299 10.59 16.71 9.96
CA ARG A 299 11.74 15.82 9.80
C ARG A 299 12.31 15.40 11.15
N PHE A 300 13.04 14.31 11.14
CA PHE A 300 13.84 13.86 12.27
C PHE A 300 15.32 13.83 11.88
N SER A 301 16.20 14.32 12.77
CA SER A 301 17.64 14.07 12.63
C SER A 301 17.94 12.58 12.79
N PRO A 302 19.11 12.08 12.35
CA PRO A 302 19.51 10.67 12.54
C PRO A 302 19.41 10.20 13.98
N ASP A 303 19.59 11.11 14.95
CA ASP A 303 19.49 10.84 16.39
C ASP A 303 18.04 10.85 16.91
N GLY A 304 17.04 11.04 16.05
CA GLY A 304 15.62 11.02 16.40
C GLY A 304 15.06 12.33 16.94
N ASN A 305 15.75 13.47 16.78
CA ASN A 305 15.24 14.76 17.19
C ASN A 305 14.32 15.35 16.11
N LYS A 306 13.08 15.68 16.49
CA LYS A 306 12.05 16.19 15.58
C LYS A 306 12.18 17.69 15.36
N SER A 307 12.05 18.14 14.11
CA SER A 307 11.85 19.55 13.77
C SER A 307 10.46 20.05 14.18
N PRO A 308 10.25 21.37 14.30
CA PRO A 308 8.89 21.91 14.36
C PRO A 308 8.03 21.47 13.17
N ASN A 309 6.72 21.37 13.38
CA ASN A 309 5.78 21.09 12.30
C ASN A 309 5.67 22.32 11.38
N ILE A 310 5.64 22.07 10.07
CA ILE A 310 5.33 23.06 9.05
C ILE A 310 3.93 22.74 8.51
N GLU A 311 3.02 23.68 8.67
CA GLU A 311 1.66 23.54 8.16
C GLU A 311 1.64 23.81 6.66
N ILE A 312 1.27 22.79 5.88
CA ILE A 312 1.14 22.90 4.41
C ILE A 312 -0.30 23.33 4.09
N PRO A 313 -0.50 24.48 3.42
CA PRO A 313 -1.84 24.97 3.12
C PRO A 313 -2.53 24.10 2.04
N LEU A 314 -3.60 23.42 2.44
CA LEU A 314 -4.51 22.71 1.54
C LEU A 314 -5.93 23.24 1.69
N ASP A 315 -6.64 23.37 0.57
CA ASP A 315 -8.02 23.84 0.54
C ASP A 315 -8.99 22.82 1.10
N GLN A 316 -8.72 21.54 0.82
CA GLN A 316 -9.52 20.39 1.28
C GLN A 316 -8.58 19.22 1.63
N PRO A 317 -9.03 18.27 2.48
CA PRO A 317 -8.20 17.11 2.81
C PRO A 317 -8.07 16.20 1.58
N THR A 318 -6.82 16.04 1.15
CA THR A 318 -6.45 15.18 0.02
C THR A 318 -5.94 13.86 0.55
N MET A 319 -6.17 12.80 -0.16
CA MET A 319 -5.54 11.52 0.15
C MET A 319 -4.02 11.66 -0.03
N MET A 320 -3.30 11.60 1.07
CA MET A 320 -1.86 11.80 1.13
C MET A 320 -1.17 10.50 1.51
N HIS A 321 -0.93 9.64 0.50
CA HIS A 321 -0.34 8.32 0.74
C HIS A 321 1.18 8.34 0.66
N ASP A 322 1.74 9.09 -0.29
CA ASP A 322 3.18 9.17 -0.51
C ASP A 322 3.61 10.61 -0.86
N PHE A 323 4.90 10.88 -0.83
CA PHE A 323 5.54 12.13 -1.23
C PHE A 323 6.98 11.84 -1.68
N ALA A 324 7.66 12.83 -2.27
CA ALA A 324 9.05 12.66 -2.67
C ALA A 324 9.97 13.70 -2.02
N ILE A 325 11.26 13.39 -1.97
CA ILE A 325 12.32 14.32 -1.64
C ILE A 325 13.32 14.41 -2.77
N THR A 326 13.96 15.58 -2.89
CA THR A 326 15.17 15.77 -3.69
C THR A 326 16.35 16.05 -2.77
N GLU A 327 17.46 16.46 -3.29
CA GLU A 327 18.60 16.90 -2.50
C GLU A 327 18.25 18.12 -1.62
N ASN A 328 17.45 19.08 -2.15
CA ASN A 328 17.10 20.31 -1.45
C ASN A 328 15.61 20.48 -1.13
N PHE A 329 14.71 19.76 -1.81
CA PHE A 329 13.27 19.98 -1.70
C PHE A 329 12.50 18.78 -1.17
N VAL A 330 11.36 19.06 -0.55
CA VAL A 330 10.25 18.11 -0.38
C VAL A 330 9.19 18.41 -1.44
N VAL A 331 8.65 17.36 -2.06
CA VAL A 331 7.65 17.44 -3.13
C VAL A 331 6.36 16.81 -2.62
N VAL A 332 5.35 17.63 -2.43
CA VAL A 332 4.06 17.25 -1.81
C VAL A 332 2.99 17.17 -2.89
N PRO A 333 2.39 16.00 -3.16
CA PRO A 333 1.32 15.84 -4.13
C PRO A 333 -0.03 16.28 -3.55
N ASP A 334 -0.68 17.28 -4.13
CA ASP A 334 -2.06 17.68 -3.82
C ASP A 334 -2.97 17.30 -4.98
N GLN A 335 -3.43 16.04 -4.97
CA GLN A 335 -4.06 15.37 -6.11
C GLN A 335 -5.59 15.27 -5.98
N GLN A 336 -6.23 14.64 -6.96
CA GLN A 336 -7.68 14.66 -7.18
C GLN A 336 -8.48 13.70 -6.29
N VAL A 337 -7.86 12.74 -5.62
CA VAL A 337 -8.55 11.89 -4.65
C VAL A 337 -8.59 12.61 -3.30
N VAL A 338 -9.80 12.88 -2.82
CA VAL A 338 -10.04 13.73 -1.65
C VAL A 338 -11.01 13.09 -0.67
N PHE A 339 -10.96 13.56 0.58
CA PHE A 339 -11.91 13.15 1.61
C PHE A 339 -13.06 14.15 1.71
N LYS A 340 -14.30 13.69 1.41
CA LYS A 340 -15.52 14.46 1.55
C LYS A 340 -16.49 13.73 2.47
N LEU A 341 -16.31 13.87 3.78
CA LEU A 341 -17.15 13.23 4.80
C LEU A 341 -18.66 13.47 4.61
N PRO A 342 -19.13 14.66 4.13
CA PRO A 342 -20.55 14.85 3.84
C PRO A 342 -21.15 13.88 2.81
N GLU A 343 -20.33 13.23 1.97
CA GLU A 343 -20.82 12.21 1.03
C GLU A 343 -21.37 10.98 1.75
N MET A 344 -20.84 10.66 2.94
CA MET A 344 -21.42 9.59 3.78
C MET A 344 -22.87 9.87 4.16
N ILE A 345 -23.22 11.14 4.39
CA ILE A 345 -24.61 11.54 4.70
C ILE A 345 -25.50 11.32 3.46
N ARG A 346 -24.93 11.43 2.25
CA ARG A 346 -25.63 11.16 0.99
C ARG A 346 -25.67 9.68 0.62
N GLY A 347 -25.05 8.83 1.43
CA GLY A 347 -25.01 7.38 1.23
C GLY A 347 -23.79 6.87 0.45
N GLY A 348 -22.82 7.75 0.14
CA GLY A 348 -21.62 7.42 -0.64
C GLY A 348 -20.37 7.15 0.18
N SER A 349 -19.24 6.96 -0.54
CA SER A 349 -17.90 6.87 0.01
C SER A 349 -17.38 8.23 0.47
N PRO A 350 -16.66 8.34 1.59
CA PRO A 350 -15.97 9.57 1.97
C PRO A 350 -14.74 9.85 1.10
N VAL A 351 -14.20 8.84 0.41
CA VAL A 351 -13.04 8.96 -0.50
C VAL A 351 -13.57 9.04 -1.92
N ILE A 352 -13.32 10.14 -2.59
CA ILE A 352 -13.86 10.37 -3.94
C ILE A 352 -12.81 10.95 -4.89
N TYR A 353 -13.01 10.68 -6.18
CA TYR A 353 -12.34 11.39 -7.26
C TYR A 353 -13.07 12.72 -7.53
N ASP A 354 -12.44 13.84 -7.16
CA ASP A 354 -12.94 15.17 -7.44
C ASP A 354 -12.51 15.63 -8.84
N LYS A 355 -13.36 15.44 -9.82
CA LYS A 355 -13.11 15.79 -11.23
C LYS A 355 -12.91 17.30 -11.46
N ASN A 356 -13.31 18.14 -10.50
CA ASN A 356 -13.14 19.60 -10.60
C ASN A 356 -11.82 20.07 -9.99
N LYS A 357 -11.11 19.21 -9.27
CA LYS A 357 -9.83 19.54 -8.67
C LYS A 357 -8.70 19.28 -9.68
N ILE A 358 -7.86 20.27 -9.88
CA ILE A 358 -6.61 20.13 -10.65
C ILE A 358 -5.54 19.58 -9.72
N SER A 359 -4.88 18.51 -10.12
CA SER A 359 -3.71 17.98 -9.42
C SER A 359 -2.57 18.99 -9.50
N ARG A 360 -1.86 19.17 -8.38
CA ARG A 360 -0.68 20.03 -8.30
C ARG A 360 0.36 19.42 -7.37
N PHE A 361 1.60 19.81 -7.56
CA PHE A 361 2.71 19.44 -6.69
C PHE A 361 3.27 20.69 -6.02
N GLY A 362 3.39 20.64 -4.69
CA GLY A 362 4.02 21.68 -3.89
C GLY A 362 5.51 21.36 -3.70
N VAL A 363 6.38 22.26 -4.17
CA VAL A 363 7.83 22.13 -3.98
C VAL A 363 8.26 23.12 -2.91
N LEU A 364 8.79 22.61 -1.79
CA LEU A 364 9.23 23.37 -0.65
C LEU A 364 10.66 22.99 -0.27
N ASP A 365 11.50 23.96 0.07
CA ASP A 365 12.83 23.69 0.65
C ASP A 365 12.67 22.77 1.87
N LYS A 366 13.36 21.63 1.89
CA LYS A 366 13.20 20.64 2.97
C LYS A 366 13.70 21.13 4.34
N ASN A 367 14.46 22.23 4.37
CA ASN A 367 14.92 22.92 5.56
C ASN A 367 14.13 24.20 5.88
N ALA A 368 13.03 24.48 5.15
CA ALA A 368 12.19 25.65 5.42
C ALA A 368 11.72 25.70 6.88
N SER A 369 11.46 26.89 7.38
CA SER A 369 10.84 27.12 8.69
C SER A 369 9.32 27.20 8.63
N ASP A 370 8.78 27.49 7.44
CA ASP A 370 7.35 27.60 7.16
C ASP A 370 7.05 27.33 5.68
N ALA A 371 5.78 27.25 5.32
CA ALA A 371 5.34 26.95 3.95
C ALA A 371 5.13 28.21 3.07
N SER A 372 5.52 29.41 3.50
CA SER A 372 5.25 30.65 2.76
C SER A 372 5.89 30.70 1.37
N LYS A 373 6.96 29.93 1.16
CA LYS A 373 7.71 29.85 -0.09
C LYS A 373 7.39 28.58 -0.91
N ILE A 374 6.39 27.81 -0.52
CA ILE A 374 5.99 26.63 -1.31
C ILE A 374 5.56 27.07 -2.71
N LYS A 375 6.10 26.39 -3.72
CA LYS A 375 5.71 26.61 -5.12
C LYS A 375 4.75 25.52 -5.54
N TRP A 376 3.51 25.88 -5.79
CA TRP A 376 2.50 24.97 -6.33
C TRP A 376 2.54 24.99 -7.85
N ILE A 377 2.69 23.81 -8.46
CA ILE A 377 2.75 23.64 -9.90
C ILE A 377 1.67 22.63 -10.30
N GLU A 378 0.76 23.05 -11.16
CA GLU A 378 -0.33 22.22 -11.66
C GLU A 378 0.18 21.15 -12.61
N VAL A 379 -0.38 19.94 -12.50
CA VAL A 379 -0.12 18.80 -13.38
C VAL A 379 -1.45 18.18 -13.74
N GLU A 380 -1.92 18.39 -14.96
CA GLU A 380 -3.22 17.90 -15.41
C GLU A 380 -3.27 16.37 -15.43
N ASP A 381 -4.45 15.82 -15.12
CA ASP A 381 -4.79 14.40 -15.17
C ASP A 381 -3.72 13.48 -14.53
N CYS A 382 -3.24 13.88 -13.36
CA CYS A 382 -2.20 13.18 -12.64
C CYS A 382 -2.69 12.76 -11.25
N PHE A 383 -2.73 11.45 -11.03
CA PHE A 383 -2.85 10.84 -9.71
C PHE A 383 -1.84 9.72 -9.59
N CYS A 384 -0.87 9.87 -8.69
CA CYS A 384 0.08 8.83 -8.33
C CYS A 384 -0.23 8.37 -6.92
N PHE A 385 -0.42 7.07 -6.73
CA PHE A 385 -0.53 6.50 -5.40
C PHE A 385 0.85 6.49 -4.73
N HIS A 386 1.90 6.08 -5.47
CA HIS A 386 3.29 6.14 -5.05
C HIS A 386 4.15 7.05 -5.93
N LEU A 387 5.16 7.67 -5.30
CA LEU A 387 6.22 8.43 -5.95
C LEU A 387 7.56 7.73 -5.67
N TRP A 388 8.19 7.21 -6.73
CA TRP A 388 9.36 6.33 -6.62
C TRP A 388 10.63 7.09 -6.30
N ASN A 389 10.84 8.24 -6.94
CA ASN A 389 11.98 9.13 -6.69
C ASN A 389 11.70 10.55 -7.21
N ALA A 390 12.54 11.51 -6.79
CA ALA A 390 12.60 12.83 -7.40
C ALA A 390 14.04 13.37 -7.34
N TRP A 391 14.37 14.26 -8.26
CA TRP A 391 15.68 14.94 -8.28
C TRP A 391 15.59 16.30 -8.97
N GLU A 392 16.67 17.07 -8.88
CA GLU A 392 16.78 18.41 -9.45
C GLU A 392 17.59 18.37 -10.74
N GLU A 393 17.09 19.05 -11.78
CA GLU A 393 17.82 19.36 -13.02
C GLU A 393 18.16 20.85 -13.00
N LEU A 394 19.36 21.15 -12.51
CA LEU A 394 19.78 22.54 -12.27
C LEU A 394 19.88 23.39 -13.54
N GLU A 395 20.20 22.77 -14.69
CA GLU A 395 20.33 23.48 -15.97
C GLU A 395 18.99 24.01 -16.50
N THR A 396 17.89 23.38 -16.14
CA THR A 396 16.53 23.70 -16.60
C THR A 396 15.65 24.31 -15.52
N ASP A 397 16.16 24.48 -14.28
CA ASP A 397 15.38 24.88 -13.08
C ASP A 397 14.18 23.94 -12.85
N GLU A 398 14.34 22.63 -13.03
CA GLU A 398 13.27 21.66 -12.90
C GLU A 398 13.49 20.70 -11.74
N VAL A 399 12.37 20.31 -11.12
CA VAL A 399 12.29 19.12 -10.28
C VAL A 399 11.62 18.03 -11.11
N VAL A 400 12.31 16.90 -11.24
CA VAL A 400 11.81 15.71 -11.92
C VAL A 400 11.27 14.76 -10.87
N VAL A 401 10.04 14.29 -11.08
CA VAL A 401 9.38 13.30 -10.20
C VAL A 401 9.04 12.07 -11.02
N ILE A 402 9.35 10.90 -10.49
CA ILE A 402 9.00 9.61 -11.08
C ILE A 402 7.87 9.01 -10.24
N GLY A 403 6.76 8.68 -10.88
CA GLY A 403 5.60 8.09 -10.23
C GLY A 403 4.78 7.23 -11.20
N SER A 404 3.93 6.38 -10.66
CA SER A 404 2.97 5.60 -11.44
C SER A 404 1.63 6.33 -11.45
N CYS A 405 1.25 6.88 -12.61
CA CYS A 405 -0.02 7.59 -12.77
C CYS A 405 -1.16 6.60 -12.98
N MET A 406 -2.15 6.63 -12.09
CA MET A 406 -3.29 5.71 -12.08
C MET A 406 -4.52 6.32 -12.75
N THR A 407 -5.22 5.51 -13.52
CA THR A 407 -6.51 5.84 -14.15
C THR A 407 -7.44 4.63 -14.08
N PRO A 408 -8.67 4.74 -13.53
CA PRO A 408 -9.21 5.90 -12.80
C PRO A 408 -8.50 6.14 -11.45
N PRO A 409 -8.40 7.40 -10.96
CA PRO A 409 -7.65 7.72 -9.74
C PRO A 409 -8.14 7.04 -8.47
N ASP A 410 -9.43 6.79 -8.34
CA ASP A 410 -10.07 6.21 -7.15
C ASP A 410 -10.43 4.73 -7.29
N SER A 411 -10.01 4.06 -8.34
CA SER A 411 -10.34 2.65 -8.65
C SER A 411 -9.88 1.65 -7.59
N ILE A 412 -8.91 2.01 -6.76
CA ILE A 412 -8.50 1.20 -5.61
C ILE A 412 -9.59 1.20 -4.51
N PHE A 413 -10.30 2.32 -4.34
CA PHE A 413 -11.25 2.55 -3.24
C PHE A 413 -12.70 2.39 -3.65
N ASN A 414 -13.02 2.71 -4.89
CA ASN A 414 -14.37 2.70 -5.42
C ASN A 414 -14.49 1.72 -6.60
N GLU A 415 -15.67 1.11 -6.73
CA GLU A 415 -15.95 0.24 -7.87
C GLU A 415 -16.06 1.08 -9.15
N CYS A 416 -15.23 0.75 -10.13
CA CYS A 416 -15.20 1.38 -11.46
C CYS A 416 -15.46 0.33 -12.53
N ASP A 417 -16.13 0.72 -13.63
CA ASP A 417 -16.35 -0.14 -14.79
C ASP A 417 -15.06 -0.27 -15.64
N GLU A 418 -14.17 0.70 -15.53
CA GLU A 418 -12.90 0.77 -16.25
C GLU A 418 -11.82 -0.07 -15.52
N SER A 419 -10.99 -0.74 -16.30
CA SER A 419 -9.82 -1.44 -15.75
C SER A 419 -8.79 -0.42 -15.26
N LEU A 420 -8.15 -0.71 -14.12
CA LEU A 420 -7.06 0.10 -13.60
C LEU A 420 -5.87 0.08 -14.56
N GLU A 421 -5.45 1.25 -14.98
CA GLU A 421 -4.17 1.48 -15.63
C GLU A 421 -3.22 2.20 -14.67
N SER A 422 -1.95 1.76 -14.63
CA SER A 422 -0.91 2.37 -13.80
C SER A 422 0.35 2.58 -14.64
N VAL A 423 0.52 3.81 -15.11
CA VAL A 423 1.52 4.20 -16.11
C VAL A 423 2.71 4.86 -15.45
N LEU A 424 3.89 4.22 -15.53
CA LEU A 424 5.13 4.83 -15.05
C LEU A 424 5.44 6.10 -15.85
N SER A 425 5.50 7.22 -15.14
CA SER A 425 5.57 8.56 -15.74
C SER A 425 6.71 9.39 -15.16
N GLU A 426 7.31 10.20 -16.03
CA GLU A 426 8.17 11.30 -15.65
C GLU A 426 7.35 12.59 -15.62
N ILE A 427 7.38 13.28 -14.50
CA ILE A 427 6.70 14.55 -14.25
C ILE A 427 7.77 15.59 -14.00
N ARG A 428 7.84 16.63 -14.84
CA ARG A 428 8.78 17.74 -14.70
C ARG A 428 8.07 18.99 -14.21
N LEU A 429 8.58 19.55 -13.14
CA LEU A 429 8.04 20.73 -12.47
C LEU A 429 9.05 21.88 -12.63
N ASN A 430 8.79 22.83 -13.51
CA ASN A 430 9.69 23.95 -13.75
C ASN A 430 9.48 25.04 -12.68
N LEU A 431 10.47 25.23 -11.82
CA LEU A 431 10.38 26.13 -10.66
C LEU A 431 10.42 27.62 -11.03
N LYS A 432 10.88 27.96 -12.25
CA LYS A 432 10.97 29.33 -12.72
C LYS A 432 9.70 29.77 -13.44
N THR A 433 9.14 28.91 -14.28
CA THR A 433 7.97 29.22 -15.11
C THR A 433 6.65 28.85 -14.43
N GLY A 434 6.67 27.97 -13.43
CA GLY A 434 5.48 27.39 -12.82
C GLY A 434 4.73 26.40 -13.71
N LYS A 435 5.35 25.93 -14.80
CA LYS A 435 4.76 24.97 -15.74
C LYS A 435 5.23 23.56 -15.45
N SER A 436 4.44 22.59 -15.85
CA SER A 436 4.79 21.17 -15.79
C SER A 436 4.70 20.52 -17.15
N THR A 437 5.36 19.37 -17.26
CA THR A 437 5.14 18.38 -18.32
C THR A 437 5.06 17.00 -17.70
N ARG A 438 4.23 16.12 -18.26
CA ARG A 438 4.14 14.71 -17.87
C ARG A 438 4.22 13.85 -19.10
N ARG A 439 5.05 12.81 -19.06
CA ARG A 439 5.16 11.84 -20.15
C ARG A 439 5.29 10.42 -19.59
N PRO A 440 4.73 9.41 -20.26
CA PRO A 440 5.07 8.02 -19.99
C PRO A 440 6.57 7.80 -20.20
N ILE A 441 7.17 6.97 -19.36
CA ILE A 441 8.58 6.55 -19.53
C ILE A 441 8.65 5.40 -20.55
N ILE A 442 7.69 4.47 -20.45
CA ILE A 442 7.59 3.32 -21.36
C ILE A 442 6.64 3.70 -22.49
N CYS A 443 7.08 3.54 -23.72
CA CYS A 443 6.26 3.84 -24.90
C CYS A 443 5.45 2.61 -25.33
N GLU A 444 4.32 2.85 -26.00
CA GLU A 444 3.60 1.80 -26.71
C GLU A 444 4.48 1.14 -27.79
N PRO A 445 4.41 -0.18 -28.02
CA PRO A 445 3.43 -1.13 -27.43
C PRO A 445 3.91 -1.84 -26.14
N GLU A 446 5.00 -1.40 -25.53
CA GLU A 446 5.62 -2.07 -24.37
C GLU A 446 5.05 -1.60 -23.03
N GLN A 447 4.07 -0.70 -23.07
CA GLN A 447 3.37 -0.20 -21.87
C GLN A 447 2.80 -1.37 -21.04
N VAL A 448 3.05 -1.33 -19.73
CA VAL A 448 2.57 -2.31 -18.74
C VAL A 448 2.16 -1.59 -17.45
N ASN A 449 1.28 -2.21 -16.69
CA ASN A 449 0.88 -1.70 -15.39
C ASN A 449 1.96 -1.93 -14.34
N LEU A 450 2.55 -0.87 -13.86
CA LEU A 450 3.63 -0.89 -12.87
C LEU A 450 3.24 -0.14 -11.61
N GLU A 451 3.29 -0.86 -10.50
CA GLU A 451 3.00 -0.34 -9.16
C GLU A 451 3.82 -1.08 -8.13
N ALA A 452 3.81 -0.65 -6.88
CA ALA A 452 4.56 -1.21 -5.76
C ALA A 452 6.02 -1.56 -6.11
N GLY A 453 6.97 -0.74 -5.67
CA GLY A 453 8.37 -0.98 -5.99
C GLY A 453 9.30 0.08 -5.40
N MET A 454 10.47 0.18 -5.97
CA MET A 454 11.48 1.13 -5.50
C MET A 454 12.57 1.42 -6.53
N VAL A 455 13.36 2.42 -6.21
CA VAL A 455 14.68 2.66 -6.78
C VAL A 455 15.76 2.17 -5.80
N ASN A 456 17.02 2.18 -6.20
CA ASN A 456 18.13 2.00 -5.26
C ASN A 456 18.05 3.10 -4.19
N ARG A 457 17.85 2.72 -2.93
CA ARG A 457 17.67 3.65 -1.80
C ARG A 457 18.85 4.60 -1.60
N ASN A 458 20.05 4.21 -2.04
CA ASN A 458 21.24 5.09 -2.00
C ASN A 458 21.13 6.25 -2.99
N MET A 459 20.19 6.17 -3.96
CA MET A 459 19.92 7.19 -4.98
C MET A 459 18.65 8.01 -4.65
N LEU A 460 18.02 7.76 -3.52
CA LEU A 460 16.81 8.50 -3.16
C LEU A 460 17.09 10.00 -3.05
N GLY A 461 16.24 10.81 -3.70
CA GLY A 461 16.41 12.25 -3.81
C GLY A 461 17.45 12.72 -4.83
N ARG A 462 18.02 11.81 -5.61
CA ARG A 462 19.04 12.05 -6.61
C ARG A 462 18.70 11.38 -7.93
N LYS A 463 19.29 11.82 -9.01
CA LYS A 463 19.06 11.22 -10.33
C LYS A 463 19.40 9.74 -10.29
N THR A 464 18.44 8.91 -10.67
CA THR A 464 18.55 7.45 -10.69
C THR A 464 18.28 6.94 -12.10
N GLN A 465 18.96 5.87 -12.47
CA GLN A 465 18.78 5.25 -13.78
C GLN A 465 17.74 4.14 -13.74
N PHE A 466 17.64 3.36 -12.67
CA PHE A 466 16.79 2.18 -12.65
C PHE A 466 15.69 2.25 -11.59
N ALA A 467 14.49 1.79 -11.98
CA ALA A 467 13.40 1.48 -11.07
C ALA A 467 13.04 -0.01 -11.16
N TYR A 468 12.69 -0.59 -10.01
CA TYR A 468 12.23 -1.98 -9.89
C TYR A 468 10.80 -1.96 -9.39
N LEU A 469 9.85 -2.34 -10.25
CA LEU A 469 8.42 -2.15 -10.01
C LEU A 469 7.66 -3.45 -10.25
N ALA A 470 6.68 -3.73 -9.42
CA ALA A 470 5.82 -4.90 -9.57
C ALA A 470 4.98 -4.78 -10.86
N LEU A 471 4.89 -5.89 -11.60
CA LEU A 471 3.97 -6.05 -12.71
C LEU A 471 2.57 -6.32 -12.12
N ALA A 472 1.77 -5.27 -12.00
CA ALA A 472 0.45 -5.29 -11.37
C ALA A 472 -0.62 -5.87 -12.33
N GLU A 473 -0.34 -7.04 -12.86
CA GLU A 473 -1.17 -7.77 -13.82
C GLU A 473 -1.20 -9.26 -13.52
N PRO A 474 -2.41 -9.88 -13.45
CA PRO A 474 -3.74 -9.26 -13.48
C PRO A 474 -4.07 -8.59 -12.14
N TRP A 475 -4.51 -7.34 -12.18
CA TRP A 475 -4.86 -6.61 -10.95
C TRP A 475 -5.87 -7.39 -10.07
N PRO A 476 -5.72 -7.47 -8.73
CA PRO A 476 -4.68 -6.86 -7.89
C PRO A 476 -3.45 -7.78 -7.64
N LYS A 477 -3.20 -8.78 -8.45
CA LYS A 477 -2.07 -9.69 -8.32
C LYS A 477 -0.85 -9.17 -9.07
N VAL A 478 0.32 -9.66 -8.67
CA VAL A 478 1.62 -9.26 -9.20
C VAL A 478 2.30 -10.48 -9.82
N SER A 479 2.37 -10.55 -11.15
CA SER A 479 2.91 -11.71 -11.89
C SER A 479 4.44 -11.76 -11.98
N GLY A 480 5.11 -10.67 -11.62
CA GLY A 480 6.55 -10.52 -11.70
C GLY A 480 6.98 -9.12 -11.32
N PHE A 481 8.16 -8.73 -11.74
CA PHE A 481 8.61 -7.34 -11.65
C PHE A 481 9.32 -6.90 -12.93
N ALA A 482 9.38 -5.61 -13.14
CA ALA A 482 10.12 -4.97 -14.21
C ALA A 482 11.30 -4.19 -13.64
N LYS A 483 12.46 -4.32 -14.28
CA LYS A 483 13.57 -3.38 -14.20
C LYS A 483 13.42 -2.40 -15.36
N VAL A 484 13.22 -1.14 -15.06
CA VAL A 484 13.01 -0.07 -16.06
C VAL A 484 14.21 0.86 -16.05
N ASP A 485 14.83 1.07 -17.20
CA ASP A 485 15.78 2.17 -17.39
C ASP A 485 14.98 3.47 -17.62
N LEU A 486 15.03 4.38 -16.65
CA LEU A 486 14.25 5.61 -16.65
C LEU A 486 14.68 6.60 -17.74
N SER A 487 15.90 6.45 -18.27
CA SER A 487 16.44 7.35 -19.30
C SER A 487 16.04 6.93 -20.71
N THR A 488 15.97 5.63 -20.96
CA THR A 488 15.67 5.05 -22.28
C THR A 488 14.24 4.55 -22.41
N GLY A 489 13.59 4.21 -21.29
CA GLY A 489 12.30 3.54 -21.25
C GLY A 489 12.39 2.03 -21.52
N GLU A 490 13.60 1.46 -21.57
CA GLU A 490 13.80 0.01 -21.74
C GLU A 490 13.24 -0.75 -20.54
N VAL A 491 12.49 -1.82 -20.80
CA VAL A 491 11.82 -2.63 -19.79
C VAL A 491 12.31 -4.08 -19.85
N ASN A 492 12.96 -4.53 -18.82
CA ASN A 492 13.34 -5.93 -18.65
C ASN A 492 12.47 -6.58 -17.57
N LYS A 493 11.73 -7.66 -17.92
CA LYS A 493 10.74 -8.28 -17.06
C LYS A 493 11.27 -9.59 -16.49
N TYR A 494 11.04 -9.79 -15.20
CA TYR A 494 11.19 -11.07 -14.52
C TYR A 494 9.81 -11.59 -14.13
N ILE A 495 9.42 -12.76 -14.63
CA ILE A 495 8.12 -13.40 -14.38
C ILE A 495 8.32 -14.54 -13.39
N TYR A 496 7.55 -14.57 -12.31
CA TYR A 496 7.65 -15.58 -11.26
C TYR A 496 7.30 -17.00 -11.72
N GLY A 497 6.50 -17.13 -12.75
CA GLY A 497 6.04 -18.40 -13.34
C GLY A 497 4.52 -18.47 -13.48
N GLU A 498 4.05 -19.59 -14.04
CA GLU A 498 2.62 -19.83 -14.21
C GLU A 498 1.92 -19.99 -12.86
N GLN A 499 0.86 -19.22 -12.61
CA GLN A 499 0.09 -19.18 -11.35
C GLN A 499 0.94 -18.81 -10.12
N LYS A 500 2.08 -18.16 -10.34
CA LYS A 500 2.92 -17.61 -9.28
C LYS A 500 2.79 -16.10 -9.24
N TYR A 501 2.51 -15.57 -8.05
CA TYR A 501 2.32 -14.15 -7.84
C TYR A 501 3.07 -13.68 -6.60
N GLY A 502 3.61 -12.49 -6.66
CA GLY A 502 4.40 -11.91 -5.57
C GLY A 502 3.83 -10.61 -5.03
N GLY A 503 4.72 -9.80 -4.53
CA GLY A 503 4.45 -8.44 -4.04
C GLY A 503 5.54 -7.48 -4.49
N GLU A 504 5.78 -6.44 -3.70
CA GLU A 504 6.82 -5.44 -3.95
C GLU A 504 8.21 -6.10 -4.09
N PRO A 505 8.93 -5.85 -5.19
CA PRO A 505 10.34 -6.24 -5.33
C PRO A 505 11.23 -5.32 -4.50
N LEU A 506 11.99 -5.88 -3.56
CA LEU A 506 12.93 -5.11 -2.77
C LEU A 506 14.32 -5.18 -3.40
N PHE A 507 14.87 -4.05 -3.85
CA PHE A 507 16.25 -3.97 -4.28
C PHE A 507 17.20 -3.87 -3.07
N LEU A 508 18.19 -4.75 -3.04
CA LEU A 508 19.26 -4.78 -2.04
C LEU A 508 20.60 -4.64 -2.74
N PRO A 509 21.34 -3.54 -2.58
CA PRO A 509 22.65 -3.37 -3.19
C PRO A 509 23.63 -4.41 -2.67
N ARG A 510 24.51 -4.94 -3.54
CA ARG A 510 25.59 -5.87 -3.18
C ARG A 510 26.62 -5.20 -2.30
N ASP A 511 26.99 -3.99 -2.68
CA ASP A 511 27.90 -3.11 -1.95
C ASP A 511 27.35 -1.67 -2.06
N THR A 512 27.29 -0.99 -0.94
CA THR A 512 26.84 0.42 -0.88
C THR A 512 27.79 1.38 -1.62
N ASN A 513 29.02 0.94 -1.91
CA ASN A 513 30.02 1.72 -2.65
C ASN A 513 30.18 1.29 -4.13
N SER A 514 29.29 0.42 -4.63
CA SER A 514 29.35 0.01 -6.05
C SER A 514 29.12 1.22 -6.96
N GLU A 515 29.95 1.33 -8.01
CA GLU A 515 29.78 2.36 -9.06
C GLU A 515 28.56 2.08 -9.96
N LYS A 516 28.08 0.83 -9.97
CA LYS A 516 26.89 0.43 -10.73
C LYS A 516 25.65 0.48 -9.86
N GLU A 517 24.68 1.28 -10.27
CA GLU A 517 23.45 1.46 -9.53
C GLU A 517 22.64 0.19 -9.38
N ASP A 518 22.70 -0.70 -10.37
CA ASP A 518 21.97 -1.96 -10.44
C ASP A 518 22.74 -3.17 -9.89
N ASP A 519 23.95 -2.98 -9.34
CA ASP A 519 24.70 -4.07 -8.71
C ASP A 519 24.09 -4.48 -7.38
N GLY A 520 23.23 -5.48 -7.44
CA GLY A 520 22.49 -5.95 -6.28
C GLY A 520 21.57 -7.11 -6.57
N TYR A 521 20.62 -7.29 -5.68
CA TYR A 521 19.64 -8.38 -5.72
C TYR A 521 18.24 -7.85 -5.49
N ILE A 522 17.26 -8.51 -6.12
CA ILE A 522 15.84 -8.30 -5.83
C ILE A 522 15.37 -9.43 -4.92
N LEU A 523 14.76 -9.07 -3.81
CA LEU A 523 14.11 -9.98 -2.87
C LEU A 523 12.60 -9.84 -3.01
N ALA A 524 11.87 -10.93 -3.25
CA ALA A 524 10.43 -10.91 -3.38
C ALA A 524 9.80 -12.17 -2.76
N PHE A 525 8.79 -11.99 -1.92
CA PHE A 525 7.91 -13.10 -1.55
C PHE A 525 7.03 -13.47 -2.74
N VAL A 526 6.99 -14.75 -3.06
CA VAL A 526 6.22 -15.31 -4.17
C VAL A 526 5.33 -16.44 -3.63
N HIS A 527 4.09 -16.48 -4.08
CA HIS A 527 3.15 -17.53 -3.76
C HIS A 527 2.74 -18.30 -5.01
N ASP A 528 2.86 -19.60 -4.96
CA ASP A 528 2.40 -20.53 -5.97
C ASP A 528 0.94 -20.92 -5.64
N GLU A 529 -0.02 -20.41 -6.42
CA GLU A 529 -1.45 -20.70 -6.21
C GLU A 529 -1.84 -22.12 -6.62
N LYS A 530 -1.02 -22.80 -7.44
CA LYS A 530 -1.24 -24.18 -7.84
C LYS A 530 -0.86 -25.14 -6.71
N ASP A 531 0.35 -24.99 -6.18
CA ASP A 531 0.88 -25.84 -5.12
C ASP A 531 0.55 -25.33 -3.72
N TRP A 532 -0.01 -24.13 -3.61
CA TRP A 532 -0.40 -23.44 -2.38
C TRP A 532 0.77 -23.26 -1.40
N LYS A 533 1.93 -22.91 -1.95
CA LYS A 533 3.19 -22.71 -1.21
C LYS A 533 3.75 -21.32 -1.44
N SER A 534 4.46 -20.82 -0.46
CA SER A 534 5.16 -19.54 -0.58
C SER A 534 6.67 -19.74 -0.49
N GLU A 535 7.38 -18.88 -1.18
CA GLU A 535 8.83 -18.86 -1.25
C GLU A 535 9.34 -17.42 -1.23
N LEU A 536 10.62 -17.23 -0.85
CA LEU A 536 11.32 -15.98 -1.09
C LEU A 536 12.30 -16.22 -2.24
N GLN A 537 12.15 -15.48 -3.32
CA GLN A 537 13.09 -15.50 -4.45
C GLN A 537 14.13 -14.40 -4.29
N ILE A 538 15.37 -14.73 -4.61
CA ILE A 538 16.53 -13.84 -4.66
C ILE A 538 17.02 -13.83 -6.08
N VAL A 539 16.84 -12.69 -6.76
CA VAL A 539 17.13 -12.52 -8.19
C VAL A 539 18.25 -11.51 -8.35
N ASN A 540 19.23 -11.79 -9.21
CA ASN A 540 20.28 -10.84 -9.55
C ASN A 540 19.69 -9.64 -10.30
N ALA A 541 19.88 -8.43 -9.78
CA ALA A 541 19.25 -7.24 -10.34
C ALA A 541 19.88 -6.77 -11.67
N MET A 542 21.11 -7.20 -11.97
CA MET A 542 21.77 -6.86 -13.25
C MET A 542 21.31 -7.79 -14.37
N THR A 543 21.26 -9.11 -14.12
CA THR A 543 20.99 -10.13 -15.15
C THR A 543 19.55 -10.62 -15.16
N LEU A 544 18.78 -10.35 -14.12
CA LEU A 544 17.45 -10.91 -13.82
C LEU A 544 17.44 -12.45 -13.76
N GLU A 545 18.56 -13.06 -13.37
CA GLU A 545 18.65 -14.50 -13.13
C GLU A 545 18.34 -14.83 -11.67
N LEU A 546 17.62 -15.94 -11.47
CA LEU A 546 17.29 -16.45 -10.14
C LEU A 546 18.53 -17.06 -9.49
N GLU A 547 19.01 -16.49 -8.39
CA GLU A 547 20.16 -16.96 -7.62
C GLU A 547 19.78 -18.02 -6.59
N ALA A 548 18.69 -17.76 -5.85
CA ALA A 548 18.22 -18.66 -4.82
C ALA A 548 16.71 -18.56 -4.57
N THR A 549 16.15 -19.67 -4.12
CA THR A 549 14.77 -19.77 -3.62
C THR A 549 14.79 -20.30 -2.21
N VAL A 550 14.27 -19.55 -1.25
CA VAL A 550 14.04 -20.00 0.12
C VAL A 550 12.62 -20.54 0.23
N HIS A 551 12.46 -21.81 0.56
CA HIS A 551 11.16 -22.44 0.74
C HIS A 551 10.59 -22.14 2.12
N LEU A 552 9.43 -21.49 2.17
CA LEU A 552 8.84 -21.02 3.41
C LEU A 552 7.98 -22.10 4.09
N PRO A 553 7.94 -22.15 5.44
CA PRO A 553 7.25 -23.20 6.19
C PRO A 553 5.74 -22.97 6.27
N SER A 554 5.24 -21.85 5.75
CA SER A 554 3.82 -21.49 5.73
C SER A 554 3.53 -20.55 4.58
N ARG A 555 2.26 -20.41 4.23
CA ARG A 555 1.80 -19.42 3.27
C ARG A 555 2.12 -18.00 3.76
N VAL A 556 2.55 -17.15 2.84
CA VAL A 556 2.72 -15.70 3.04
C VAL A 556 1.66 -15.00 2.19
N PRO A 557 0.69 -14.31 2.79
CA PRO A 557 -0.31 -13.55 2.04
C PRO A 557 0.33 -12.46 1.18
N TYR A 558 -0.37 -12.03 0.13
CA TYR A 558 0.03 -10.81 -0.57
C TYR A 558 0.02 -9.65 0.43
N GLY A 559 1.02 -8.80 0.37
CA GLY A 559 1.26 -7.73 1.35
C GLY A 559 1.72 -6.46 0.67
N PHE A 560 2.27 -5.57 1.50
CA PHE A 560 2.64 -4.23 1.07
C PHE A 560 4.16 -4.05 1.08
N HIS A 561 4.66 -3.07 1.83
CA HIS A 561 6.05 -2.66 1.73
C HIS A 561 6.97 -3.44 2.64
N GLY A 562 8.23 -3.54 2.19
CA GLY A 562 9.28 -4.22 2.91
C GLY A 562 10.54 -3.38 3.10
N THR A 563 11.43 -3.89 3.95
CA THR A 563 12.78 -3.35 4.11
C THR A 563 13.76 -4.46 4.45
N PHE A 564 15.05 -4.18 4.26
CA PHE A 564 16.13 -5.03 4.70
C PHE A 564 16.93 -4.32 5.80
N ILE A 565 17.18 -5.02 6.90
CA ILE A 565 18.00 -4.54 8.01
C ILE A 565 19.29 -5.35 7.99
N SER A 566 20.43 -4.68 7.81
CA SER A 566 21.73 -5.34 7.78
C SER A 566 22.05 -5.96 9.14
N ALA A 567 22.92 -7.00 9.14
CA ALA A 567 23.40 -7.59 10.38
C ALA A 567 24.06 -6.55 11.30
N LYS A 568 24.76 -5.57 10.71
CA LYS A 568 25.42 -4.46 11.45
C LYS A 568 24.40 -3.53 12.13
N ASP A 569 23.25 -3.31 11.49
CA ASP A 569 22.19 -2.46 12.05
C ASP A 569 21.41 -3.22 13.13
N LEU A 570 21.22 -4.54 12.97
CA LEU A 570 20.61 -5.38 13.99
C LEU A 570 21.43 -5.41 15.30
N GLU A 571 22.74 -5.33 15.23
CA GLU A 571 23.62 -5.24 16.42
C GLU A 571 23.40 -3.95 17.21
N LYS A 572 22.90 -2.89 16.56
CA LYS A 572 22.62 -1.58 17.17
C LYS A 572 21.15 -1.40 17.57
N GLN A 573 20.32 -2.38 17.31
CA GLN A 573 18.87 -2.27 17.53
C GLN A 573 18.54 -1.97 18.99
N ALA A 574 17.70 -0.93 19.21
CA ALA A 574 17.25 -0.45 20.50
C ALA A 574 16.17 -1.35 21.15
#